data_0ad5b27256ca76fc43dc687460292218
#
_entry.id   0ad5b27256ca76fc43dc687460292218
#
_cell.length_a   1.000
_cell.length_b   1.000
_cell.length_c   1.000
_cell.angle_alpha   90.00
_cell.angle_beta   90.00
_cell.angle_gamma   90.00
#
_symmetry.space_group_name_H-M   'P 1'
#
loop_
_entity.id
_entity.type
_entity.pdbx_description
1 polymer ?
#
loop_
_entity_poly.entity_id
_entity_poly.type
_entity_poly.pdbx_seq_one_letter_code
_entity_poly.pdbx_strand_id
1 'polypeptide(L)'
;MSAADAPHLAYLAHVRPSARQRAWQALEFYGFLHVGMNTMTDREWGDGTEDPAWFDPERLDADQWVRALASAGMRAAILTAKHHDGFCLWPTATTAHSVASSPWRGGRGDLVREVAEACARHGLRFGVYLSPWDRNHPAYGSGAAYDDVYVAQLTELLTGYGDVFAVWLDGANGEGPDGRVQQYDWDRYYRTVRALQPDAVISVCGPDVRWCGNEAGHTRPDEWSVVPRALQSAERTAERSQQADDGEFARLVRSDEDDLGSRAALAGTAVGDLVWYPAEVNTSIRPGWFHHAAEDDAVRPARELLGIHERSVGGNATFLLNVPPARDGLVAAPDVAALAELGGLLAAVRASRVGPGARVTASSGTGAGAVTDPDDAGAWWQADAADTEPAVTLDLPAPARVQGVVLQEHVAAGQRIEEAVVEHHDGTGWRELARVGAVGYRRVARFAPVEVRRVRVRIPASRLAPTLSGVALYGADGPVPEEP
;
A
#
# COMPACT_ATOMS: atom_id res chain seq x y z
N MET A 1 33.98 11.18 1.31
CA MET A 1 32.94 12.07 0.72
C MET A 1 33.64 13.29 0.14
N SER A 2 33.44 13.61 -1.15
CA SER A 2 33.92 14.87 -1.68
C SER A 2 33.00 16.00 -1.20
N ALA A 3 33.58 17.20 -0.99
CA ALA A 3 32.82 18.39 -0.59
C ALA A 3 31.76 18.79 -1.66
N ALA A 4 31.85 18.26 -2.87
CA ALA A 4 30.90 18.48 -3.97
C ALA A 4 29.59 17.66 -3.79
N ASP A 5 29.60 16.55 -3.03
CA ASP A 5 28.44 15.68 -2.85
C ASP A 5 27.50 16.17 -1.72
N ALA A 6 28.00 16.97 -0.79
CA ALA A 6 27.28 17.41 0.40
C ALA A 6 25.96 18.17 0.09
N PRO A 7 25.89 19.12 -0.87
CA PRO A 7 24.65 19.82 -1.21
C PRO A 7 23.59 18.88 -1.81
N HIS A 8 23.99 17.92 -2.64
CA HIS A 8 23.07 16.95 -3.26
C HIS A 8 22.46 16.00 -2.21
N LEU A 9 23.29 15.48 -1.28
CA LEU A 9 22.83 14.61 -0.20
C LEU A 9 21.86 15.31 0.76
N ALA A 10 22.17 16.57 1.12
CA ALA A 10 21.25 17.38 1.92
C ALA A 10 19.91 17.55 1.23
N TYR A 11 19.91 17.74 -0.09
CA TYR A 11 18.68 17.86 -0.86
C TYR A 11 17.86 16.57 -0.88
N LEU A 12 18.48 15.40 -1.07
CA LEU A 12 17.78 14.10 -1.02
C LEU A 12 16.99 13.93 0.28
N ALA A 13 17.57 14.34 1.42
CA ALA A 13 16.89 14.28 2.72
C ALA A 13 15.84 15.38 2.91
N HIS A 14 15.78 16.41 2.06
CA HIS A 14 14.80 17.48 2.13
C HIS A 14 13.57 17.23 1.24
N VAL A 15 13.59 16.21 0.38
CA VAL A 15 12.38 15.72 -0.29
C VAL A 15 11.51 15.01 0.75
N ARG A 16 10.33 15.55 1.02
CA ARG A 16 9.48 15.14 2.16
C ARG A 16 8.08 14.72 1.69
N PRO A 17 7.41 13.83 2.44
CA PRO A 17 6.02 13.49 2.18
C PRO A 17 5.09 14.67 2.44
N SER A 18 4.04 14.80 1.65
CA SER A 18 2.88 15.64 1.96
C SER A 18 2.12 15.07 3.17
N ALA A 19 1.21 15.87 3.75
CA ALA A 19 0.36 15.42 4.85
C ALA A 19 -0.50 14.20 4.44
N ARG A 20 -1.07 14.21 3.22
CA ARG A 20 -1.88 13.11 2.69
C ARG A 20 -1.08 11.83 2.50
N GLN A 21 0.15 11.91 2.00
CA GLN A 21 1.03 10.73 1.85
C GLN A 21 1.41 10.12 3.20
N ARG A 22 1.66 10.95 4.23
CA ARG A 22 1.92 10.45 5.59
C ARG A 22 0.68 9.78 6.19
N ALA A 23 -0.50 10.39 6.04
CA ALA A 23 -1.76 9.84 6.53
C ALA A 23 -2.10 8.51 5.83
N TRP A 24 -1.83 8.40 4.53
CA TRP A 24 -1.98 7.17 3.77
C TRP A 24 -0.97 6.10 4.20
N GLN A 25 0.31 6.44 4.30
CA GLN A 25 1.38 5.51 4.69
C GLN A 25 1.14 4.94 6.10
N ALA A 26 0.56 5.73 7.00
CA ALA A 26 0.19 5.30 8.34
C ALA A 26 -0.95 4.27 8.37
N LEU A 27 -1.68 4.06 7.28
CA LEU A 27 -2.65 2.96 7.16
C LEU A 27 -1.95 1.60 7.06
N GLU A 28 -0.75 1.52 6.49
CA GLU A 28 0.08 0.34 6.33
C GLU A 28 -0.58 -0.79 5.54
N PHE A 29 -1.75 -1.26 5.98
CA PHE A 29 -2.47 -2.41 5.44
C PHE A 29 -3.95 -2.09 5.24
N TYR A 30 -4.46 -2.31 4.03
CA TYR A 30 -5.85 -2.05 3.65
C TYR A 30 -6.33 -2.98 2.54
N GLY A 31 -7.65 -3.04 2.35
CA GLY A 31 -8.30 -3.97 1.44
C GLY A 31 -8.67 -3.35 0.10
N PHE A 32 -8.70 -4.20 -0.92
CA PHE A 32 -9.32 -3.93 -2.21
C PHE A 32 -10.54 -4.84 -2.36
N LEU A 33 -11.64 -4.34 -2.90
CA LEU A 33 -12.87 -5.07 -3.12
C LEU A 33 -13.22 -5.03 -4.60
N HIS A 34 -12.87 -6.11 -5.33
CA HIS A 34 -13.25 -6.28 -6.73
C HIS A 34 -14.57 -7.02 -6.83
N VAL A 35 -15.60 -6.35 -7.29
CA VAL A 35 -16.93 -6.90 -7.53
C VAL A 35 -17.60 -6.15 -8.68
N GLY A 36 -18.41 -6.83 -9.49
CA GLY A 36 -19.07 -6.19 -10.62
C GLY A 36 -19.63 -7.21 -11.59
N MET A 37 -19.76 -6.82 -12.86
CA MET A 37 -20.19 -7.74 -13.92
C MET A 37 -19.24 -8.92 -14.09
N ASN A 38 -17.93 -8.72 -13.86
CA ASN A 38 -16.94 -9.77 -13.91
C ASN A 38 -17.26 -10.90 -12.92
N THR A 39 -17.66 -10.54 -11.67
CA THR A 39 -18.14 -11.52 -10.68
C THR A 39 -19.41 -12.26 -11.15
N MET A 40 -20.36 -11.55 -11.77
CA MET A 40 -21.63 -12.12 -12.22
C MET A 40 -21.45 -13.04 -13.43
N THR A 41 -20.45 -12.79 -14.26
CA THR A 41 -20.17 -13.54 -15.49
C THR A 41 -19.04 -14.56 -15.35
N ASP A 42 -18.42 -14.66 -14.16
CA ASP A 42 -17.29 -15.55 -13.88
C ASP A 42 -16.09 -15.30 -14.81
N ARG A 43 -15.71 -14.00 -14.95
CA ARG A 43 -14.61 -13.53 -15.80
C ARG A 43 -13.73 -12.56 -15.05
N GLU A 44 -12.45 -12.51 -15.42
CA GLU A 44 -11.54 -11.44 -14.92
C GLU A 44 -11.83 -10.11 -15.63
N TRP A 45 -12.03 -10.12 -16.95
CA TRP A 45 -12.37 -8.92 -17.72
C TRP A 45 -13.69 -9.12 -18.49
N GLY A 46 -14.66 -8.28 -18.19
CA GLY A 46 -15.86 -8.12 -18.98
C GLY A 46 -15.58 -7.43 -20.32
N ASP A 47 -16.45 -7.63 -21.29
CA ASP A 47 -16.30 -7.05 -22.63
C ASP A 47 -17.09 -5.75 -22.84
N GLY A 48 -17.88 -5.32 -21.85
CA GLY A 48 -18.68 -4.10 -21.87
C GLY A 48 -20.07 -4.30 -22.53
N THR A 49 -20.43 -5.52 -22.88
CA THR A 49 -21.75 -5.84 -23.47
C THR A 49 -22.68 -6.54 -22.48
N GLU A 50 -22.24 -6.70 -21.24
CA GLU A 50 -22.99 -7.37 -20.19
C GLU A 50 -24.31 -6.67 -19.91
N ASP A 51 -25.40 -7.45 -19.81
CA ASP A 51 -26.71 -6.91 -19.45
C ASP A 51 -26.72 -6.50 -17.97
N PRO A 52 -27.02 -5.22 -17.63
CA PRO A 52 -27.18 -4.80 -16.23
C PRO A 52 -28.12 -5.69 -15.40
N ALA A 53 -29.06 -6.37 -16.03
CA ALA A 53 -29.98 -7.29 -15.36
C ALA A 53 -29.27 -8.51 -14.71
N TRP A 54 -28.03 -8.81 -15.09
CA TRP A 54 -27.27 -9.90 -14.49
C TRP A 54 -26.69 -9.53 -13.11
N PHE A 55 -26.61 -8.23 -12.78
CA PHE A 55 -26.16 -7.78 -11.46
C PHE A 55 -27.34 -7.87 -10.47
N ASP A 56 -27.47 -9.00 -9.81
CA ASP A 56 -28.50 -9.27 -8.80
C ASP A 56 -27.99 -10.17 -7.67
N PRO A 57 -27.02 -9.71 -6.87
CA PRO A 57 -26.49 -10.49 -5.74
C PRO A 57 -27.54 -10.62 -4.62
N GLU A 58 -27.98 -11.86 -4.36
CA GLU A 58 -29.11 -12.15 -3.47
C GLU A 58 -28.83 -11.83 -1.99
N ARG A 59 -27.55 -11.91 -1.55
CA ARG A 59 -27.14 -11.87 -0.15
C ARG A 59 -26.17 -10.74 0.17
N LEU A 60 -26.03 -9.74 -0.71
CA LEU A 60 -25.04 -8.70 -0.56
C LEU A 60 -25.09 -8.04 0.82
N ASP A 61 -23.97 -8.11 1.53
CA ASP A 61 -23.76 -7.55 2.88
C ASP A 61 -22.39 -6.85 2.95
N ALA A 62 -22.39 -5.54 2.70
CA ALA A 62 -21.18 -4.71 2.78
C ALA A 62 -20.58 -4.67 4.21
N ASP A 63 -21.40 -4.81 5.24
CA ASP A 63 -20.90 -4.93 6.62
C ASP A 63 -20.10 -6.21 6.86
N GLN A 64 -20.50 -7.33 6.23
CA GLN A 64 -19.75 -8.58 6.30
C GLN A 64 -18.37 -8.41 5.62
N TRP A 65 -18.30 -7.73 4.47
CA TRP A 65 -17.05 -7.47 3.78
C TRP A 65 -16.09 -6.66 4.67
N VAL A 66 -16.57 -5.54 5.18
CA VAL A 66 -15.74 -4.64 6.00
C VAL A 66 -15.34 -5.31 7.31
N ARG A 67 -16.20 -6.13 7.95
CA ARG A 67 -15.82 -6.93 9.13
C ARG A 67 -14.73 -7.96 8.79
N ALA A 68 -14.80 -8.60 7.62
CA ALA A 68 -13.75 -9.53 7.18
C ALA A 68 -12.41 -8.80 7.02
N LEU A 69 -12.37 -7.64 6.36
CA LEU A 69 -11.15 -6.82 6.24
C LEU A 69 -10.63 -6.37 7.62
N ALA A 70 -11.52 -5.89 8.49
CA ALA A 70 -11.16 -5.46 9.85
C ALA A 70 -10.58 -6.60 10.70
N SER A 71 -11.06 -7.85 10.50
CA SER A 71 -10.54 -9.03 11.22
C SER A 71 -9.06 -9.31 10.92
N ALA A 72 -8.58 -8.95 9.73
CA ALA A 72 -7.17 -9.01 9.36
C ALA A 72 -6.33 -7.82 9.88
N GLY A 73 -6.96 -6.83 10.52
CA GLY A 73 -6.31 -5.61 10.99
C GLY A 73 -6.17 -4.52 9.92
N MET A 74 -6.90 -4.61 8.81
CA MET A 74 -6.95 -3.58 7.79
C MET A 74 -7.60 -2.30 8.32
N ARG A 75 -7.12 -1.14 7.85
CA ARG A 75 -7.55 0.19 8.32
C ARG A 75 -8.36 0.98 7.30
N ALA A 76 -8.46 0.46 6.09
CA ALA A 76 -9.22 1.09 5.00
C ALA A 76 -9.66 0.05 3.97
N ALA A 77 -10.58 0.43 3.09
CA ALA A 77 -11.00 -0.35 1.95
C ALA A 77 -11.15 0.54 0.72
N ILE A 78 -10.76 0.03 -0.45
CA ILE A 78 -11.00 0.62 -1.77
C ILE A 78 -12.00 -0.26 -2.49
N LEU A 79 -13.06 0.31 -3.05
CA LEU A 79 -14.04 -0.39 -3.87
C LEU A 79 -13.82 -0.08 -5.35
N THR A 80 -13.84 -1.11 -6.20
CA THR A 80 -13.91 -0.93 -7.66
C THR A 80 -15.29 -0.39 -8.06
N ALA A 81 -15.47 0.93 -7.97
CA ALA A 81 -16.76 1.56 -8.28
C ALA A 81 -17.17 1.35 -9.76
N LYS A 82 -16.21 1.30 -10.67
CA LYS A 82 -16.38 0.90 -12.08
C LYS A 82 -15.10 0.22 -12.55
N HIS A 83 -15.19 -1.00 -13.10
CA HIS A 83 -14.09 -1.71 -13.75
C HIS A 83 -14.10 -1.47 -15.27
N HIS A 84 -13.25 -2.15 -16.04
CA HIS A 84 -13.05 -1.94 -17.49
C HIS A 84 -14.29 -2.23 -18.34
N ASP A 85 -15.22 -3.07 -17.86
CA ASP A 85 -16.51 -3.33 -18.51
C ASP A 85 -17.43 -2.09 -18.54
N GLY A 86 -17.14 -1.07 -17.75
CA GLY A 86 -17.88 0.19 -17.68
C GLY A 86 -19.11 0.15 -16.77
N PHE A 87 -19.40 -0.97 -16.09
CA PHE A 87 -20.55 -1.07 -15.20
C PHE A 87 -20.31 -0.29 -13.89
N CYS A 88 -21.20 0.65 -13.62
CA CYS A 88 -21.12 1.52 -12.44
C CYS A 88 -21.88 0.94 -11.26
N LEU A 89 -21.20 0.76 -10.12
CA LEU A 89 -21.80 0.24 -8.89
C LEU A 89 -22.57 1.27 -8.07
N TRP A 90 -22.84 2.45 -8.64
CA TRP A 90 -23.68 3.51 -8.10
C TRP A 90 -24.65 4.03 -9.18
N PRO A 91 -25.76 4.68 -8.79
CA PRO A 91 -26.76 5.19 -9.74
C PRO A 91 -26.25 6.47 -10.43
N THR A 92 -25.23 6.32 -11.30
CA THR A 92 -24.63 7.42 -12.05
C THR A 92 -25.62 8.05 -13.03
N ALA A 93 -25.49 9.36 -13.25
CA ALA A 93 -26.23 10.05 -14.29
C ALA A 93 -25.57 9.95 -15.68
N THR A 94 -24.35 9.40 -15.77
CA THR A 94 -23.53 9.43 -17.00
C THR A 94 -23.84 8.28 -17.98
N THR A 95 -24.35 7.17 -17.50
CA THR A 95 -24.66 5.99 -18.29
C THR A 95 -25.82 5.18 -17.69
N ALA A 96 -26.52 4.44 -18.53
CA ALA A 96 -27.49 3.43 -18.09
C ALA A 96 -26.81 2.10 -17.68
N HIS A 97 -25.53 1.89 -18.01
CA HIS A 97 -24.78 0.70 -17.64
C HIS A 97 -24.35 0.76 -16.16
N SER A 98 -25.33 0.58 -15.27
CA SER A 98 -25.15 0.77 -13.84
C SER A 98 -26.16 -0.03 -13.01
N VAL A 99 -25.96 -0.08 -11.71
CA VAL A 99 -26.88 -0.71 -10.74
C VAL A 99 -28.30 -0.15 -10.80
N ALA A 100 -28.51 1.08 -11.30
CA ALA A 100 -29.84 1.66 -11.48
C ALA A 100 -30.67 0.94 -12.56
N SER A 101 -30.03 0.25 -13.50
CA SER A 101 -30.66 -0.56 -14.54
C SER A 101 -30.73 -2.04 -14.18
N SER A 102 -30.19 -2.46 -13.02
CA SER A 102 -30.24 -3.82 -12.54
C SER A 102 -31.51 -4.11 -11.70
N PRO A 103 -31.94 -5.37 -11.55
CA PRO A 103 -33.04 -5.74 -10.64
C PRO A 103 -32.62 -5.63 -9.16
N TRP A 104 -31.34 -5.58 -8.87
CA TRP A 104 -30.81 -5.52 -7.50
C TRP A 104 -31.40 -4.34 -6.73
N ARG A 105 -31.91 -4.60 -5.52
CA ARG A 105 -32.60 -3.61 -4.68
C ARG A 105 -33.79 -2.94 -5.42
N GLY A 106 -34.35 -3.59 -6.43
CA GLY A 106 -35.44 -3.03 -7.27
C GLY A 106 -35.02 -1.80 -8.08
N GLY A 107 -33.78 -1.78 -8.59
CA GLY A 107 -33.21 -0.66 -9.35
C GLY A 107 -32.83 0.56 -8.50
N ARG A 108 -32.75 0.43 -7.18
CA ARG A 108 -32.42 1.51 -6.23
C ARG A 108 -31.15 1.23 -5.44
N GLY A 109 -30.37 0.21 -5.84
CA GLY A 109 -29.12 -0.14 -5.24
C GLY A 109 -28.07 0.96 -5.43
N ASP A 110 -27.22 1.15 -4.42
CA ASP A 110 -26.04 2.01 -4.44
C ASP A 110 -24.95 1.32 -3.62
N LEU A 111 -24.16 0.48 -4.30
CA LEU A 111 -23.15 -0.33 -3.60
C LEU A 111 -22.01 0.53 -3.06
N VAL A 112 -21.68 1.61 -3.75
CA VAL A 112 -20.66 2.56 -3.28
C VAL A 112 -21.08 3.14 -1.93
N ARG A 113 -22.35 3.50 -1.78
CA ARG A 113 -22.91 4.00 -0.52
C ARG A 113 -22.91 2.93 0.57
N GLU A 114 -23.37 1.70 0.24
CA GLU A 114 -23.42 0.61 1.22
C GLU A 114 -22.01 0.32 1.79
N VAL A 115 -20.96 0.31 0.94
CA VAL A 115 -19.56 0.09 1.37
C VAL A 115 -19.01 1.30 2.13
N ALA A 116 -19.24 2.53 1.66
CA ALA A 116 -18.77 3.74 2.37
C ALA A 116 -19.35 3.83 3.79
N GLU A 117 -20.65 3.56 3.94
CA GLU A 117 -21.32 3.55 5.24
C GLU A 117 -20.86 2.39 6.13
N ALA A 118 -20.60 1.19 5.56
CA ALA A 118 -20.04 0.07 6.30
C ALA A 118 -18.63 0.41 6.81
N CYS A 119 -17.78 1.01 5.98
CA CYS A 119 -16.46 1.50 6.40
C CYS A 119 -16.58 2.47 7.59
N ALA A 120 -17.48 3.44 7.52
CA ALA A 120 -17.70 4.39 8.61
C ALA A 120 -18.17 3.71 9.88
N ARG A 121 -19.11 2.73 9.81
CA ARG A 121 -19.59 1.97 10.98
C ARG A 121 -18.49 1.15 11.67
N HIS A 122 -17.56 0.62 10.89
CA HIS A 122 -16.49 -0.26 11.40
C HIS A 122 -15.15 0.47 11.61
N GLY A 123 -15.10 1.81 11.41
CA GLY A 123 -13.92 2.62 11.64
C GLY A 123 -12.81 2.44 10.58
N LEU A 124 -13.14 1.94 9.39
CA LEU A 124 -12.24 1.90 8.25
C LEU A 124 -12.40 3.18 7.42
N ARG A 125 -11.31 3.60 6.76
CA ARG A 125 -11.38 4.68 5.77
C ARG A 125 -11.86 4.12 4.44
N PHE A 126 -12.61 4.93 3.68
CA PHE A 126 -13.16 4.55 2.39
C PHE A 126 -12.36 5.17 1.25
N GLY A 127 -12.09 4.39 0.20
CA GLY A 127 -11.47 4.82 -1.05
C GLY A 127 -12.21 4.25 -2.26
N VAL A 128 -11.96 4.82 -3.42
CA VAL A 128 -12.58 4.41 -4.68
C VAL A 128 -11.53 4.09 -5.73
N TYR A 129 -11.79 3.04 -6.50
CA TYR A 129 -11.16 2.78 -7.78
C TYR A 129 -12.16 3.14 -8.87
N LEU A 130 -11.72 3.88 -9.87
CA LEU A 130 -12.50 4.19 -11.06
C LEU A 130 -11.66 3.92 -12.30
N SER A 131 -11.99 2.87 -13.03
CA SER A 131 -11.30 2.57 -14.29
C SER A 131 -11.44 3.71 -15.28
N PRO A 132 -10.35 4.26 -15.82
CA PRO A 132 -10.43 5.18 -16.94
C PRO A 132 -10.75 4.46 -18.26
N TRP A 133 -10.41 3.18 -18.37
CA TRP A 133 -10.84 2.34 -19.49
C TRP A 133 -12.31 1.98 -19.34
N ASP A 134 -13.08 2.13 -20.43
CA ASP A 134 -14.52 1.88 -20.45
C ASP A 134 -14.92 1.22 -21.77
N ARG A 135 -15.20 -0.07 -21.69
CA ARG A 135 -15.54 -0.90 -22.85
C ARG A 135 -17.01 -0.78 -23.26
N ASN A 136 -17.84 -0.07 -22.47
CA ASN A 136 -19.27 0.11 -22.75
C ASN A 136 -19.61 1.52 -23.27
N HIS A 137 -18.99 2.58 -22.70
CA HIS A 137 -19.47 3.93 -22.94
C HIS A 137 -19.20 4.42 -24.37
N PRO A 138 -20.21 4.88 -25.13
CA PRO A 138 -20.07 5.23 -26.56
C PRO A 138 -19.15 6.44 -26.80
N ALA A 139 -18.90 7.29 -25.81
CA ALA A 139 -17.95 8.39 -25.92
C ALA A 139 -16.49 7.95 -25.72
N TYR A 140 -16.20 6.72 -25.28
CA TYR A 140 -14.83 6.27 -25.09
C TYR A 140 -14.05 6.33 -26.39
N GLY A 141 -12.80 6.80 -26.33
CA GLY A 141 -11.98 7.04 -27.52
C GLY A 141 -12.28 8.33 -28.29
N SER A 142 -13.16 9.21 -27.77
CA SER A 142 -13.47 10.50 -28.38
C SER A 142 -12.75 11.70 -27.75
N GLY A 143 -11.70 11.47 -26.94
CA GLY A 143 -10.92 12.53 -26.28
C GLY A 143 -11.76 13.29 -25.26
N ALA A 144 -11.80 14.62 -25.38
CA ALA A 144 -12.43 15.48 -24.37
C ALA A 144 -13.87 15.13 -24.03
N ALA A 145 -14.66 14.56 -24.96
CA ALA A 145 -16.04 14.18 -24.68
C ALA A 145 -16.12 13.00 -23.68
N TYR A 146 -15.18 12.06 -23.72
CA TYR A 146 -15.10 11.02 -22.69
C TYR A 146 -14.48 11.55 -21.40
N ASP A 147 -13.49 12.45 -21.48
CA ASP A 147 -12.94 13.09 -20.28
C ASP A 147 -14.03 13.84 -19.49
N ASP A 148 -15.03 14.45 -20.18
CA ASP A 148 -16.20 15.05 -19.53
C ASP A 148 -17.03 14.02 -18.76
N VAL A 149 -17.26 12.84 -19.34
CA VAL A 149 -17.96 11.72 -18.68
C VAL A 149 -17.17 11.24 -17.45
N TYR A 150 -15.88 11.00 -17.62
CA TYR A 150 -15.04 10.50 -16.53
C TYR A 150 -14.93 11.49 -15.36
N VAL A 151 -14.79 12.78 -15.65
CA VAL A 151 -14.80 13.86 -14.64
C VAL A 151 -16.17 13.97 -13.95
N ALA A 152 -17.27 13.76 -14.67
CA ALA A 152 -18.60 13.71 -14.05
C ALA A 152 -18.71 12.53 -13.08
N GLN A 153 -18.26 11.33 -13.48
CA GLN A 153 -18.21 10.14 -12.60
C GLN A 153 -17.33 10.38 -11.36
N LEU A 154 -16.11 10.93 -11.53
CA LEU A 154 -15.26 11.34 -10.40
C LEU A 154 -15.99 12.33 -9.49
N THR A 155 -16.70 13.31 -10.04
CA THR A 155 -17.42 14.30 -9.26
C THR A 155 -18.53 13.67 -8.43
N GLU A 156 -19.34 12.77 -9.01
CA GLU A 156 -20.37 12.03 -8.29
C GLU A 156 -19.77 11.25 -7.11
N LEU A 157 -18.69 10.49 -7.37
CA LEU A 157 -18.04 9.66 -6.35
C LEU A 157 -17.38 10.50 -5.24
N LEU A 158 -16.76 11.61 -5.56
CA LEU A 158 -16.01 12.42 -4.61
C LEU A 158 -16.85 13.45 -3.86
N THR A 159 -18.13 13.62 -4.21
CA THR A 159 -19.05 14.52 -3.51
C THR A 159 -20.21 13.79 -2.84
N GLY A 160 -20.50 12.55 -3.25
CA GLY A 160 -21.70 11.82 -2.83
C GLY A 160 -21.51 10.90 -1.60
N TYR A 161 -20.28 10.55 -1.21
CA TYR A 161 -20.00 9.41 -0.31
C TYR A 161 -19.12 9.75 0.89
N GLY A 162 -18.98 11.02 1.23
CA GLY A 162 -18.20 11.50 2.37
C GLY A 162 -16.70 11.57 2.06
N ASP A 163 -15.88 11.38 3.08
CA ASP A 163 -14.42 11.51 2.97
C ASP A 163 -13.82 10.29 2.24
N VAL A 164 -13.07 10.55 1.19
CA VAL A 164 -12.35 9.54 0.40
C VAL A 164 -10.85 9.68 0.69
N PHE A 165 -10.21 8.59 1.18
CA PHE A 165 -8.77 8.65 1.52
C PHE A 165 -7.87 8.41 0.30
N ALA A 166 -8.36 7.68 -0.71
CA ALA A 166 -7.61 7.33 -1.91
C ALA A 166 -8.53 7.26 -3.14
N VAL A 167 -8.03 7.77 -4.25
CA VAL A 167 -8.57 7.53 -5.58
C VAL A 167 -7.55 6.70 -6.35
N TRP A 168 -7.92 5.47 -6.68
CA TRP A 168 -7.07 4.53 -7.37
C TRP A 168 -7.36 4.56 -8.87
N LEU A 169 -6.36 4.95 -9.67
CA LEU A 169 -6.46 5.11 -11.12
C LEU A 169 -5.64 4.02 -11.80
N ASP A 170 -6.34 3.18 -12.57
CA ASP A 170 -5.71 2.07 -13.29
C ASP A 170 -4.87 2.56 -14.48
N GLY A 171 -3.82 1.80 -14.80
CA GLY A 171 -3.01 2.00 -15.98
C GLY A 171 -3.47 1.24 -17.20
N ALA A 172 -4.37 0.26 -17.06
CA ALA A 172 -4.87 -0.49 -18.19
C ALA A 172 -5.59 0.40 -19.20
N ASN A 173 -5.29 0.22 -20.46
CA ASN A 173 -5.86 0.99 -21.57
C ASN A 173 -6.00 0.11 -22.80
N GLY A 174 -7.16 0.14 -23.43
CA GLY A 174 -7.48 -0.68 -24.58
C GLY A 174 -8.61 -0.08 -25.43
N GLU A 175 -9.18 -0.89 -26.29
CA GLU A 175 -10.24 -0.49 -27.18
C GLU A 175 -11.57 -0.35 -26.42
N GLY A 176 -12.36 0.66 -26.82
CA GLY A 176 -13.75 0.81 -26.42
C GLY A 176 -14.71 0.09 -27.37
N PRO A 177 -16.03 0.35 -27.24
CA PRO A 177 -17.08 -0.38 -27.98
C PRO A 177 -16.98 -0.24 -29.50
N ASP A 178 -16.31 0.78 -30.00
CA ASP A 178 -16.14 1.03 -31.44
C ASP A 178 -14.68 0.86 -31.91
N GLY A 179 -13.83 0.21 -31.10
CA GLY A 179 -12.43 -0.10 -31.41
C GLY A 179 -11.47 1.10 -31.24
N ARG A 180 -11.94 2.23 -30.74
CA ARG A 180 -11.08 3.39 -30.44
C ARG A 180 -10.44 3.26 -29.06
N VAL A 181 -9.22 3.81 -28.93
CA VAL A 181 -8.49 3.92 -27.67
C VAL A 181 -8.54 5.37 -27.18
N GLN A 182 -8.78 5.58 -25.90
CA GLN A 182 -8.84 6.90 -25.28
C GLN A 182 -7.44 7.41 -24.93
N GLN A 183 -7.20 8.68 -25.16
CA GLN A 183 -6.12 9.43 -24.53
C GLN A 183 -6.66 10.18 -23.32
N TYR A 184 -6.14 9.85 -22.13
CA TYR A 184 -6.65 10.38 -20.88
C TYR A 184 -6.08 11.76 -20.55
N ASP A 185 -6.92 12.70 -20.12
CA ASP A 185 -6.49 14.01 -19.57
C ASP A 185 -6.20 13.83 -18.05
N TRP A 186 -5.06 13.16 -17.75
CA TRP A 186 -4.63 12.90 -16.38
C TRP A 186 -4.57 14.18 -15.52
N ASP A 187 -4.09 15.27 -16.07
CA ASP A 187 -4.01 16.56 -15.36
C ASP A 187 -5.37 17.06 -14.93
N ARG A 188 -6.39 16.90 -15.77
CA ARG A 188 -7.76 17.25 -15.45
C ARG A 188 -8.34 16.36 -14.36
N TYR A 189 -8.07 15.06 -14.44
CA TYR A 189 -8.50 14.09 -13.42
C TYR A 189 -7.86 14.42 -12.07
N TYR A 190 -6.56 14.67 -12.02
CA TYR A 190 -5.85 15.06 -10.77
C TYR A 190 -6.39 16.37 -10.21
N ARG A 191 -6.62 17.40 -11.02
CA ARG A 191 -7.21 18.67 -10.58
C ARG A 191 -8.59 18.46 -9.97
N THR A 192 -9.42 17.59 -10.56
CA THR A 192 -10.76 17.27 -10.04
C THR A 192 -10.67 16.62 -8.67
N VAL A 193 -9.83 15.59 -8.51
CA VAL A 193 -9.63 14.93 -7.22
C VAL A 193 -9.14 15.94 -6.18
N ARG A 194 -8.13 16.76 -6.51
CA ARG A 194 -7.56 17.75 -5.59
C ARG A 194 -8.57 18.81 -5.14
N ALA A 195 -9.46 19.21 -6.03
CA ALA A 195 -10.48 20.21 -5.71
C ALA A 195 -11.58 19.67 -4.78
N LEU A 196 -11.96 18.39 -4.97
CA LEU A 196 -13.09 17.79 -4.26
C LEU A 196 -12.65 17.03 -2.98
N GLN A 197 -11.48 16.38 -2.99
CA GLN A 197 -10.91 15.59 -1.89
C GLN A 197 -9.41 15.93 -1.74
N PRO A 198 -9.06 17.10 -1.17
CA PRO A 198 -7.67 17.56 -1.10
C PRO A 198 -6.74 16.65 -0.29
N ASP A 199 -7.31 15.90 0.67
CA ASP A 199 -6.56 14.98 1.53
C ASP A 199 -6.47 13.54 0.98
N ALA A 200 -7.16 13.24 -0.12
CA ALA A 200 -7.05 11.95 -0.79
C ALA A 200 -5.69 11.81 -1.48
N VAL A 201 -5.09 10.62 -1.40
CA VAL A 201 -3.99 10.26 -2.30
C VAL A 201 -4.54 9.80 -3.66
N ILE A 202 -3.78 10.06 -4.72
CA ILE A 202 -4.05 9.52 -6.05
C ILE A 202 -3.01 8.45 -6.31
N SER A 203 -3.47 7.19 -6.42
CA SER A 203 -2.62 6.00 -6.47
C SER A 203 -2.45 5.48 -7.89
N VAL A 204 -1.32 4.85 -8.14
CA VAL A 204 -0.88 4.12 -9.31
C VAL A 204 -0.66 5.03 -10.51
N CYS A 205 -1.64 5.32 -11.36
CA CYS A 205 -1.53 6.38 -12.35
C CYS A 205 -1.82 7.75 -11.70
N GLY A 206 -1.00 8.12 -10.70
CA GLY A 206 -1.20 9.35 -9.92
C GLY A 206 0.09 9.85 -9.28
N PRO A 207 0.09 11.12 -8.83
CA PRO A 207 1.32 11.78 -8.37
C PRO A 207 1.70 11.47 -6.92
N ASP A 208 0.88 10.73 -6.15
CA ASP A 208 1.11 10.57 -4.70
C ASP A 208 1.68 9.21 -4.32
N VAL A 209 1.26 8.13 -4.97
CA VAL A 209 1.56 6.75 -4.60
C VAL A 209 2.00 5.97 -5.82
N ARG A 210 3.15 5.32 -5.72
CA ARG A 210 3.76 4.52 -6.78
C ARG A 210 3.33 3.07 -6.66
N TRP A 211 2.92 2.48 -7.78
CA TRP A 211 2.82 1.03 -7.89
C TRP A 211 4.21 0.39 -7.77
N CYS A 212 4.33 -0.70 -7.01
CA CYS A 212 5.62 -1.38 -6.81
C CYS A 212 6.17 -2.05 -8.08
N GLY A 213 5.33 -2.25 -9.12
CA GLY A 213 5.72 -2.77 -10.43
C GLY A 213 5.38 -4.23 -10.66
N ASN A 214 4.67 -4.88 -9.72
CA ASN A 214 4.13 -6.24 -9.85
C ASN A 214 2.86 -6.39 -9.01
N GLU A 215 2.08 -7.41 -9.30
CA GLU A 215 0.86 -7.77 -8.56
C GLU A 215 1.06 -9.04 -7.69
N ALA A 216 2.30 -9.54 -7.62
CA ALA A 216 2.63 -10.77 -6.91
C ALA A 216 2.93 -10.58 -5.42
N GLY A 217 2.88 -9.35 -4.91
CA GLY A 217 3.16 -9.06 -3.50
C GLY A 217 4.66 -8.97 -3.17
N HIS A 218 5.51 -8.57 -4.12
CA HIS A 218 6.95 -8.42 -3.93
C HIS A 218 7.39 -6.95 -3.85
N THR A 219 8.40 -6.71 -3.01
CA THR A 219 9.10 -5.43 -2.90
C THR A 219 10.56 -5.59 -3.35
N ARG A 220 11.19 -4.47 -3.64
CA ARG A 220 12.64 -4.40 -3.75
C ARG A 220 13.31 -4.65 -2.40
N PRO A 221 14.56 -5.11 -2.38
CA PRO A 221 15.31 -5.25 -1.14
C PRO A 221 15.37 -3.94 -0.34
N ASP A 222 15.54 -2.80 -1.04
CA ASP A 222 15.50 -1.45 -0.49
C ASP A 222 14.46 -0.61 -1.24
N GLU A 223 13.31 -0.39 -0.62
CA GLU A 223 12.25 0.43 -1.20
C GLU A 223 12.43 1.89 -0.77
N TRP A 224 12.73 2.74 -1.75
CA TRP A 224 12.96 4.17 -1.53
C TRP A 224 11.69 4.98 -1.82
N SER A 225 11.42 5.95 -0.95
CA SER A 225 10.33 6.92 -1.17
C SER A 225 10.80 8.17 -1.92
N VAL A 226 12.10 8.48 -1.89
CA VAL A 226 12.69 9.58 -2.68
C VAL A 226 13.25 9.01 -3.97
N VAL A 227 12.61 9.33 -5.08
CA VAL A 227 12.87 8.72 -6.39
C VAL A 227 12.79 9.77 -7.51
N PRO A 228 13.25 9.46 -8.74
CA PRO A 228 13.10 10.36 -9.88
C PRO A 228 11.62 10.65 -10.21
N ARG A 229 11.30 11.92 -10.50
CA ARG A 229 9.96 12.38 -10.92
C ARG A 229 9.46 11.65 -12.17
N ALA A 230 10.35 11.21 -13.06
CA ALA A 230 10.00 10.45 -14.25
C ALA A 230 9.20 9.17 -13.96
N LEU A 231 9.27 8.64 -12.72
CA LEU A 231 8.47 7.49 -12.30
C LEU A 231 6.98 7.83 -12.08
N GLN A 232 6.61 9.11 -12.04
CA GLN A 232 5.21 9.56 -11.94
C GLN A 232 4.49 9.56 -13.31
N SER A 233 5.15 9.14 -14.41
CA SER A 233 4.49 9.04 -15.72
C SER A 233 3.40 7.97 -15.70
N ALA A 234 2.16 8.39 -15.96
CA ALA A 234 1.02 7.50 -16.09
C ALA A 234 1.16 6.57 -17.31
N GLU A 235 1.78 7.07 -18.39
CA GLU A 235 2.05 6.32 -19.62
C GLU A 235 3.00 5.15 -19.32
N ARG A 236 4.08 5.42 -18.58
CA ARG A 236 5.02 4.35 -18.15
C ARG A 236 4.34 3.31 -17.26
N THR A 237 3.43 3.73 -16.39
CA THR A 237 2.65 2.82 -15.56
C THR A 237 1.71 1.98 -16.42
N ALA A 238 1.01 2.61 -17.37
CA ALA A 238 0.11 1.95 -18.30
C ALA A 238 0.83 0.87 -19.16
N GLU A 239 2.02 1.20 -19.70
CA GLU A 239 2.84 0.24 -20.48
C GLU A 239 3.26 -1.00 -19.67
N ARG A 240 3.32 -0.89 -18.35
CA ARG A 240 3.74 -1.95 -17.43
C ARG A 240 2.59 -2.67 -16.74
N SER A 241 1.37 -2.13 -16.82
CA SER A 241 0.16 -2.76 -16.30
C SER A 241 -0.24 -3.99 -17.13
N GLN A 242 -1.14 -4.79 -16.60
CA GLN A 242 -1.70 -5.94 -17.32
C GLN A 242 -2.35 -5.47 -18.63
N GLN A 243 -1.98 -6.13 -19.74
CA GLN A 243 -2.48 -5.79 -21.07
C GLN A 243 -3.44 -6.84 -21.64
N ALA A 244 -3.53 -8.00 -21.01
CA ALA A 244 -4.39 -9.10 -21.42
C ALA A 244 -4.93 -9.84 -20.20
N ASP A 245 -6.10 -10.43 -20.37
CA ASP A 245 -6.74 -11.29 -19.36
C ASP A 245 -6.16 -12.71 -19.46
N ASP A 246 -4.93 -12.91 -18.97
CA ASP A 246 -4.22 -14.18 -19.04
C ASP A 246 -4.06 -14.90 -17.69
N GLY A 247 -4.53 -14.30 -16.57
CA GLY A 247 -4.48 -14.88 -15.23
C GLY A 247 -3.08 -15.17 -14.67
N GLU A 248 -2.03 -14.98 -15.47
CA GLU A 248 -0.64 -15.22 -15.07
C GLU A 248 0.03 -13.96 -14.53
N PHE A 249 -0.43 -12.79 -14.96
CA PHE A 249 0.18 -11.51 -14.64
C PHE A 249 0.27 -11.25 -13.13
N ALA A 250 -0.76 -11.58 -12.38
CA ALA A 250 -0.82 -11.39 -10.93
C ALA A 250 0.20 -12.24 -10.13
N ARG A 251 0.88 -13.18 -10.79
CA ARG A 251 1.93 -14.02 -10.18
C ARG A 251 3.33 -13.74 -10.73
N LEU A 252 3.44 -12.91 -11.77
CA LEU A 252 4.73 -12.56 -12.37
C LEU A 252 5.46 -11.54 -11.50
N VAL A 253 6.58 -11.96 -10.94
CA VAL A 253 7.54 -11.05 -10.31
C VAL A 253 8.31 -10.34 -11.41
N ARG A 254 7.99 -9.05 -11.62
CA ARG A 254 8.76 -8.18 -12.50
C ARG A 254 9.42 -7.11 -11.64
N SER A 255 10.73 -7.06 -11.63
CA SER A 255 11.51 -5.95 -11.11
C SER A 255 12.46 -5.53 -12.21
N ASP A 256 12.12 -4.49 -12.93
CA ASP A 256 12.97 -3.99 -14.03
C ASP A 256 14.12 -3.13 -13.50
N GLU A 257 14.01 -2.63 -12.27
CA GLU A 257 15.00 -1.78 -11.63
C GLU A 257 15.05 -2.14 -10.15
N ASP A 258 16.17 -2.69 -9.69
CA ASP A 258 16.33 -3.12 -8.30
C ASP A 258 16.59 -1.96 -7.34
N ASP A 259 17.08 -0.82 -7.85
CA ASP A 259 17.44 0.35 -7.07
C ASP A 259 16.88 1.63 -7.70
N LEU A 260 15.91 2.25 -7.02
CA LEU A 260 15.26 3.49 -7.49
C LEU A 260 15.74 4.75 -6.78
N GLY A 261 16.44 4.62 -5.66
CA GLY A 261 16.63 5.77 -4.80
C GLY A 261 17.92 5.80 -4.00
N SER A 262 18.87 4.88 -4.18
CA SER A 262 20.19 5.01 -3.58
C SER A 262 20.95 6.20 -4.15
N ARG A 263 22.06 6.57 -3.50
CA ARG A 263 22.97 7.61 -4.03
C ARG A 263 23.46 7.28 -5.43
N ALA A 264 23.69 5.99 -5.72
CA ALA A 264 24.16 5.54 -7.03
C ALA A 264 23.07 5.69 -8.09
N ALA A 265 21.85 5.26 -7.79
CA ALA A 265 20.70 5.37 -8.71
C ALA A 265 20.33 6.84 -8.99
N LEU A 266 20.48 7.73 -8.00
CA LEU A 266 20.15 9.13 -8.13
C LEU A 266 21.31 10.01 -8.60
N ALA A 267 22.50 9.41 -8.86
CA ALA A 267 23.65 10.14 -9.38
C ALA A 267 23.33 10.76 -10.74
N GLY A 268 23.43 12.08 -10.84
CA GLY A 268 23.10 12.81 -12.08
C GLY A 268 21.64 13.23 -12.22
N THR A 269 20.74 12.83 -11.32
CA THR A 269 19.37 13.35 -11.30
C THR A 269 19.39 14.79 -10.79
N ALA A 270 18.79 15.71 -11.56
CA ALA A 270 18.72 17.10 -11.15
C ALA A 270 17.88 17.26 -9.88
N VAL A 271 18.27 18.23 -9.05
CA VAL A 271 17.64 18.51 -7.75
C VAL A 271 16.11 18.72 -7.85
N GLY A 272 15.64 19.38 -8.93
CA GLY A 272 14.21 19.61 -9.17
C GLY A 272 13.42 18.39 -9.67
N ASP A 273 14.13 17.32 -10.04
CA ASP A 273 13.53 16.12 -10.65
C ASP A 273 13.38 14.95 -9.67
N LEU A 274 13.44 15.23 -8.38
CA LEU A 274 13.18 14.26 -7.31
C LEU A 274 11.84 14.53 -6.64
N VAL A 275 11.17 13.46 -6.25
CA VAL A 275 9.87 13.49 -5.58
C VAL A 275 9.80 12.48 -4.45
N TRP A 276 8.92 12.74 -3.48
CA TRP A 276 8.47 11.73 -2.53
C TRP A 276 7.37 10.92 -3.20
N TYR A 277 7.63 9.66 -3.50
CA TYR A 277 6.73 8.78 -4.24
C TYR A 277 6.78 7.37 -3.64
N PRO A 278 6.13 7.16 -2.48
CA PRO A 278 6.18 5.92 -1.72
C PRO A 278 5.45 4.80 -2.46
N ALA A 279 5.88 3.56 -2.25
CA ALA A 279 5.35 2.39 -2.92
C ALA A 279 4.10 1.84 -2.25
N GLU A 280 3.17 1.37 -3.09
CA GLU A 280 2.08 0.46 -2.75
C GLU A 280 2.38 -0.92 -3.34
N VAL A 281 2.28 -1.95 -2.52
CA VAL A 281 2.33 -3.36 -2.93
C VAL A 281 0.91 -3.86 -2.97
N ASN A 282 0.45 -4.33 -4.12
CA ASN A 282 -0.85 -4.94 -4.28
C ASN A 282 -0.74 -6.41 -4.69
N THR A 283 -1.67 -7.21 -4.22
CA THR A 283 -1.88 -8.60 -4.65
C THR A 283 -3.29 -9.05 -4.29
N SER A 284 -3.71 -10.18 -4.83
CA SER A 284 -5.00 -10.77 -4.48
C SER A 284 -4.83 -11.94 -3.51
N ILE A 285 -5.82 -12.12 -2.63
CA ILE A 285 -5.92 -13.31 -1.76
C ILE A 285 -6.17 -14.58 -2.57
N ARG A 286 -6.68 -14.45 -3.79
CA ARG A 286 -6.99 -15.50 -4.78
C ARG A 286 -6.06 -15.39 -5.99
N PRO A 287 -6.09 -16.38 -6.92
CA PRO A 287 -5.31 -16.30 -8.17
C PRO A 287 -5.64 -15.04 -9.00
N GLY A 288 -6.94 -14.73 -9.18
CA GLY A 288 -7.43 -13.58 -9.93
C GLY A 288 -7.84 -12.40 -9.05
N TRP A 289 -8.32 -11.32 -9.71
CA TRP A 289 -8.84 -10.13 -9.03
C TRP A 289 -10.33 -10.27 -8.66
N PHE A 290 -11.09 -11.01 -9.44
CA PHE A 290 -12.49 -11.32 -9.15
C PHE A 290 -12.65 -12.70 -8.53
N HIS A 291 -13.79 -12.94 -7.91
CA HIS A 291 -14.09 -14.23 -7.28
C HIS A 291 -14.55 -15.26 -8.33
N HIS A 292 -13.86 -16.39 -8.35
CA HIS A 292 -14.24 -17.59 -9.10
C HIS A 292 -14.44 -18.74 -8.11
N ALA A 293 -15.63 -19.36 -8.13
CA ALA A 293 -15.94 -20.44 -7.19
C ALA A 293 -15.02 -21.67 -7.35
N ALA A 294 -14.49 -21.88 -8.55
CA ALA A 294 -13.52 -22.94 -8.82
C ALA A 294 -12.15 -22.73 -8.11
N GLU A 295 -11.91 -21.55 -7.54
CA GLU A 295 -10.66 -21.17 -6.87
C GLU A 295 -10.78 -21.15 -5.34
N ASP A 296 -11.87 -21.65 -4.76
CA ASP A 296 -12.06 -21.62 -3.30
C ASP A 296 -10.96 -22.39 -2.54
N ASP A 297 -10.35 -23.39 -3.16
CA ASP A 297 -9.23 -24.15 -2.61
C ASP A 297 -7.85 -23.47 -2.85
N ALA A 298 -7.82 -22.36 -3.60
CA ALA A 298 -6.60 -21.65 -3.99
C ALA A 298 -6.39 -20.31 -3.24
N VAL A 299 -7.12 -20.11 -2.14
CA VAL A 299 -6.94 -18.94 -1.25
C VAL A 299 -5.55 -18.99 -0.61
N ARG A 300 -4.82 -17.87 -0.63
CA ARG A 300 -3.48 -17.79 -0.03
C ARG A 300 -3.53 -18.08 1.46
N PRO A 301 -2.65 -18.97 1.98
CA PRO A 301 -2.54 -19.23 3.41
C PRO A 301 -2.18 -17.97 4.20
N ALA A 302 -2.69 -17.85 5.43
CA ALA A 302 -2.44 -16.69 6.28
C ALA A 302 -0.93 -16.44 6.57
N ARG A 303 -0.11 -17.50 6.60
CA ARG A 303 1.35 -17.39 6.80
C ARG A 303 2.06 -16.81 5.57
N GLU A 304 1.61 -17.13 4.37
CA GLU A 304 2.08 -16.50 3.13
C GLU A 304 1.73 -15.00 3.12
N LEU A 305 0.47 -14.67 3.47
CA LEU A 305 0.01 -13.28 3.60
C LEU A 305 0.79 -12.50 4.68
N LEU A 306 1.14 -13.15 5.79
CA LEU A 306 2.04 -12.56 6.80
C LEU A 306 3.41 -12.24 6.21
N GLY A 307 3.96 -13.14 5.38
CA GLY A 307 5.22 -12.90 4.67
C GLY A 307 5.15 -11.72 3.72
N ILE A 308 4.07 -11.60 2.96
CA ILE A 308 3.83 -10.44 2.07
C ILE A 308 3.70 -9.16 2.90
N HIS A 309 2.95 -9.18 4.01
CA HIS A 309 2.81 -8.03 4.90
C HIS A 309 4.17 -7.60 5.49
N GLU A 310 5.00 -8.54 5.94
CA GLU A 310 6.33 -8.19 6.48
C GLU A 310 7.27 -7.64 5.41
N ARG A 311 7.22 -8.15 4.18
CA ARG A 311 8.03 -7.63 3.09
C ARG A 311 7.56 -6.27 2.59
N SER A 312 6.24 -6.03 2.53
CA SER A 312 5.66 -4.78 2.05
C SER A 312 5.70 -3.69 3.13
N VAL A 313 4.95 -3.85 4.22
CA VAL A 313 4.90 -2.87 5.31
C VAL A 313 6.24 -2.77 6.03
N GLY A 314 6.89 -3.91 6.27
CA GLY A 314 8.24 -3.96 6.81
C GLY A 314 9.35 -3.70 5.80
N GLY A 315 9.04 -3.34 4.57
CA GLY A 315 9.94 -2.96 3.49
C GLY A 315 9.75 -1.50 3.02
N ASN A 316 9.16 -0.64 3.85
CA ASN A 316 8.90 0.77 3.54
C ASN A 316 7.82 1.00 2.46
N ALA A 317 6.87 0.07 2.28
CA ALA A 317 5.70 0.21 1.41
C ALA A 317 4.40 0.10 2.21
N THR A 318 3.26 0.28 1.57
CA THR A 318 1.97 -0.17 2.11
C THR A 318 1.55 -1.47 1.46
N PHE A 319 0.61 -2.17 2.07
CA PHE A 319 0.05 -3.40 1.55
C PHE A 319 -1.45 -3.24 1.23
N LEU A 320 -1.81 -3.43 -0.03
CA LEU A 320 -3.17 -3.48 -0.55
C LEU A 320 -3.50 -4.92 -0.93
N LEU A 321 -4.36 -5.58 -0.14
CA LEU A 321 -4.79 -6.95 -0.39
C LEU A 321 -6.19 -6.96 -0.98
N ASN A 322 -6.33 -7.52 -2.17
CA ASN A 322 -7.63 -7.72 -2.79
C ASN A 322 -8.36 -8.92 -2.17
N VAL A 323 -9.62 -8.69 -1.82
CA VAL A 323 -10.55 -9.67 -1.25
C VAL A 323 -11.85 -9.59 -2.02
N PRO A 324 -12.03 -10.38 -3.09
CA PRO A 324 -13.19 -10.25 -3.96
C PRO A 324 -14.44 -10.88 -3.35
N PRO A 325 -15.56 -10.16 -3.25
CA PRO A 325 -16.84 -10.76 -2.89
C PRO A 325 -17.34 -11.74 -3.96
N ALA A 326 -18.00 -12.80 -3.52
CA ALA A 326 -18.56 -13.82 -4.37
C ALA A 326 -19.87 -13.36 -5.05
N ARG A 327 -20.34 -14.14 -6.03
CA ARG A 327 -21.53 -13.85 -6.83
C ARG A 327 -22.81 -13.66 -5.99
N ASP A 328 -22.90 -14.33 -4.85
CA ASP A 328 -24.05 -14.16 -3.93
C ASP A 328 -24.02 -12.87 -3.13
N GLY A 329 -22.88 -12.13 -3.15
CA GLY A 329 -22.69 -10.86 -2.50
C GLY A 329 -22.01 -10.93 -1.12
N LEU A 330 -21.39 -12.06 -0.76
CA LEU A 330 -20.60 -12.19 0.46
C LEU A 330 -19.12 -12.42 0.13
N VAL A 331 -18.23 -12.01 1.00
CA VAL A 331 -16.85 -12.54 1.01
C VAL A 331 -16.93 -14.02 1.39
N ALA A 332 -16.33 -14.87 0.59
CA ALA A 332 -16.43 -16.33 0.72
C ALA A 332 -15.80 -16.82 2.05
N ALA A 333 -16.32 -17.93 2.58
CA ALA A 333 -15.88 -18.43 3.87
C ALA A 333 -14.38 -18.75 3.96
N PRO A 334 -13.71 -19.30 2.93
CA PRO A 334 -12.26 -19.50 2.95
C PRO A 334 -11.46 -18.20 3.12
N ASP A 335 -11.87 -17.13 2.41
CA ASP A 335 -11.22 -15.81 2.52
C ASP A 335 -11.41 -15.23 3.91
N VAL A 336 -12.63 -15.30 4.47
CA VAL A 336 -12.90 -14.83 5.84
C VAL A 336 -12.02 -15.57 6.86
N ALA A 337 -11.86 -16.88 6.70
CA ALA A 337 -11.02 -17.69 7.58
C ALA A 337 -9.55 -17.29 7.48
N ALA A 338 -9.01 -17.14 6.26
CA ALA A 338 -7.63 -16.72 6.04
C ALA A 338 -7.34 -15.31 6.60
N LEU A 339 -8.28 -14.38 6.42
CA LEU A 339 -8.17 -13.02 6.97
C LEU A 339 -8.18 -13.00 8.50
N ALA A 340 -9.07 -13.76 9.13
CA ALA A 340 -9.14 -13.86 10.58
C ALA A 340 -7.87 -14.49 11.18
N GLU A 341 -7.32 -15.53 10.53
CA GLU A 341 -6.04 -16.15 10.91
C GLU A 341 -4.89 -15.16 10.74
N LEU A 342 -4.80 -14.44 9.63
CA LEU A 342 -3.80 -13.40 9.40
C LEU A 342 -3.83 -12.34 10.50
N GLY A 343 -5.02 -11.86 10.87
CA GLY A 343 -5.19 -10.90 11.96
C GLY A 343 -4.67 -11.44 13.30
N GLY A 344 -4.94 -12.71 13.59
CA GLY A 344 -4.40 -13.41 14.76
C GLY A 344 -2.88 -13.48 14.75
N LEU A 345 -2.27 -13.80 13.59
CA LEU A 345 -0.81 -13.83 13.43
C LEU A 345 -0.18 -12.44 13.60
N LEU A 346 -0.75 -11.40 13.00
CA LEU A 346 -0.27 -10.02 13.14
C LEU A 346 -0.37 -9.53 14.60
N ALA A 347 -1.46 -9.86 15.30
CA ALA A 347 -1.62 -9.57 16.71
C ALA A 347 -0.57 -10.30 17.57
N ALA A 348 -0.29 -11.57 17.26
CA ALA A 348 0.73 -12.36 17.96
C ALA A 348 2.16 -11.83 17.71
N VAL A 349 2.49 -11.41 16.47
CA VAL A 349 3.76 -10.71 16.17
C VAL A 349 3.89 -9.46 17.04
N ARG A 350 2.83 -8.64 17.11
CA ARG A 350 2.84 -7.42 17.93
C ARG A 350 2.97 -7.74 19.43
N ALA A 351 2.26 -8.75 19.92
CA ALA A 351 2.30 -9.16 21.31
C ALA A 351 3.68 -9.76 21.71
N SER A 352 4.42 -10.32 20.76
CA SER A 352 5.76 -10.87 21.00
C SER A 352 6.84 -9.80 21.18
N ARG A 353 6.52 -8.51 20.97
CA ARG A 353 7.50 -7.43 21.10
C ARG A 353 8.10 -7.39 22.51
N VAL A 354 9.43 -7.38 22.56
CA VAL A 354 10.21 -7.17 23.77
C VAL A 354 10.81 -5.76 23.71
N GLY A 355 10.83 -5.08 24.88
CA GLY A 355 11.38 -3.73 24.93
C GLY A 355 10.59 -2.75 25.79
N PRO A 356 9.29 -2.96 26.12
CA PRO A 356 8.61 -2.10 27.10
C PRO A 356 9.43 -2.02 28.38
N GLY A 357 9.80 -0.79 28.81
CA GLY A 357 10.65 -0.56 29.97
C GLY A 357 12.16 -0.69 29.72
N ALA A 358 12.61 -0.91 28.48
CA ALA A 358 14.04 -0.83 28.16
C ALA A 358 14.57 0.59 28.44
N ARG A 359 15.77 0.65 29.03
CA ARG A 359 16.49 1.92 29.11
C ARG A 359 17.12 2.20 27.75
N VAL A 360 16.79 3.36 27.17
CA VAL A 360 17.35 3.77 25.88
C VAL A 360 18.40 4.87 26.08
N THR A 361 19.53 4.70 25.42
CA THR A 361 20.62 5.69 25.33
C THR A 361 21.01 5.88 23.87
N ALA A 362 21.56 7.04 23.53
CA ALA A 362 22.08 7.31 22.20
C ALA A 362 23.52 7.85 22.30
N SER A 363 24.28 7.72 21.20
CA SER A 363 25.63 8.26 21.08
C SER A 363 25.63 9.80 21.15
N SER A 364 24.58 10.43 20.62
CA SER A 364 24.40 11.87 20.57
C SER A 364 22.92 12.24 20.43
N GLY A 365 22.64 13.55 20.44
CA GLY A 365 21.32 14.09 20.11
C GLY A 365 20.30 13.98 21.24
N THR A 366 19.04 14.17 20.89
CA THR A 366 17.91 14.23 21.84
C THR A 366 16.77 13.30 21.43
N GLY A 367 15.90 12.94 22.39
CA GLY A 367 14.71 12.15 22.14
C GLY A 367 14.90 10.63 22.15
N ALA A 368 16.07 10.11 22.51
CA ALA A 368 16.35 8.67 22.47
C ALA A 368 15.34 7.83 23.25
N GLY A 369 14.84 8.32 24.40
CA GLY A 369 13.85 7.60 25.22
C GLY A 369 12.49 7.38 24.54
N ALA A 370 12.20 8.09 23.44
CA ALA A 370 10.93 8.03 22.73
C ALA A 370 10.85 6.92 21.67
N VAL A 371 11.98 6.25 21.36
CA VAL A 371 12.02 5.28 20.23
C VAL A 371 11.55 3.87 20.57
N THR A 372 11.08 3.59 21.77
CA THR A 372 10.73 2.21 22.19
C THR A 372 9.35 1.74 21.74
N ASP A 373 8.53 2.64 21.21
CA ASP A 373 7.21 2.30 20.69
C ASP A 373 7.10 2.72 19.21
N PRO A 374 7.22 1.77 18.26
CA PRO A 374 7.08 2.07 16.84
C PRO A 374 5.64 2.40 16.43
N ASP A 375 4.66 2.24 17.33
CA ASP A 375 3.27 2.64 17.05
C ASP A 375 2.97 4.06 17.55
N ASP A 376 3.90 4.71 18.30
CA ASP A 376 3.85 6.13 18.69
C ASP A 376 4.75 6.98 17.78
N ALA A 377 4.17 7.54 16.73
CA ALA A 377 4.88 8.41 15.79
C ALA A 377 5.08 9.87 16.30
N GLY A 378 4.63 10.19 17.52
CA GLY A 378 4.61 11.56 18.06
C GLY A 378 5.97 12.07 18.52
N ALA A 379 6.90 11.19 18.86
CA ALA A 379 8.22 11.53 19.36
C ALA A 379 9.31 10.76 18.59
N TRP A 380 10.49 11.37 18.48
CA TRP A 380 11.61 10.77 17.74
C TRP A 380 12.96 11.18 18.32
N TRP A 381 13.96 10.37 18.06
CA TRP A 381 15.36 10.71 18.25
C TRP A 381 15.95 11.29 16.96
N GLN A 382 16.84 12.25 17.12
CA GLN A 382 17.70 12.75 16.05
C GLN A 382 19.13 12.86 16.58
N ALA A 383 20.09 12.30 15.84
CA ALA A 383 21.51 12.42 16.14
C ALA A 383 22.02 13.86 15.94
N ASP A 384 23.13 14.21 16.59
CA ASP A 384 23.85 15.42 16.28
C ASP A 384 24.50 15.33 14.90
N ALA A 385 24.53 16.44 14.18
CA ALA A 385 25.12 16.50 12.83
C ALA A 385 26.60 16.15 12.77
N ALA A 386 27.32 16.31 13.90
CA ALA A 386 28.74 15.99 14.02
C ALA A 386 29.01 14.53 14.40
N ASP A 387 27.98 13.75 14.74
CA ASP A 387 28.14 12.35 15.08
C ASP A 387 28.39 11.54 13.80
N THR A 388 29.55 10.93 13.69
CA THR A 388 29.98 10.14 12.54
C THR A 388 29.58 8.66 12.64
N GLU A 389 29.19 8.21 13.82
CA GLU A 389 28.72 6.84 14.09
C GLU A 389 27.48 6.84 15.00
N PRO A 390 26.40 7.48 14.55
CA PRO A 390 25.19 7.60 15.35
C PRO A 390 24.60 6.24 15.69
N ALA A 391 24.23 6.07 16.96
CA ALA A 391 23.70 4.81 17.46
C ALA A 391 22.69 5.02 18.58
N VAL A 392 21.67 4.14 18.62
CA VAL A 392 20.73 4.01 19.73
C VAL A 392 20.92 2.65 20.37
N THR A 393 21.01 2.58 21.71
CA THR A 393 21.21 1.37 22.49
C THR A 393 20.02 1.15 23.42
N LEU A 394 19.47 -0.08 23.40
CA LEU A 394 18.42 -0.56 24.28
C LEU A 394 19.02 -1.51 25.30
N ASP A 395 18.94 -1.17 26.58
CA ASP A 395 19.25 -2.04 27.69
C ASP A 395 17.93 -2.64 28.23
N LEU A 396 17.71 -3.92 27.97
CA LEU A 396 16.48 -4.64 28.40
C LEU A 396 16.50 -4.87 29.92
N PRO A 397 15.35 -4.83 30.60
CA PRO A 397 15.29 -5.06 32.04
C PRO A 397 15.70 -6.49 32.44
N ALA A 398 15.50 -7.46 31.54
CA ALA A 398 15.93 -8.85 31.66
C ALA A 398 16.39 -9.38 30.31
N PRO A 399 17.23 -10.45 30.28
CA PRO A 399 17.52 -11.14 29.02
C PRO A 399 16.23 -11.62 28.34
N ALA A 400 16.20 -11.50 27.01
CA ALA A 400 15.08 -11.95 26.19
C ALA A 400 15.58 -12.65 24.94
N ARG A 401 14.86 -13.68 24.49
CA ARG A 401 15.16 -14.37 23.24
C ARG A 401 14.42 -13.70 22.10
N VAL A 402 15.14 -13.14 21.14
CA VAL A 402 14.59 -12.35 20.03
C VAL A 402 14.98 -12.94 18.67
N GLN A 403 14.17 -12.68 17.63
CA GLN A 403 14.36 -13.19 16.28
C GLN A 403 14.09 -12.14 15.20
N GLY A 404 14.02 -10.87 15.57
CA GLY A 404 13.82 -9.80 14.61
C GLY A 404 13.76 -8.43 15.27
N VAL A 405 13.78 -7.42 14.43
CA VAL A 405 13.72 -6.01 14.80
C VAL A 405 12.83 -5.26 13.83
N VAL A 406 12.10 -4.26 14.32
CA VAL A 406 11.47 -3.24 13.50
C VAL A 406 12.13 -1.89 13.78
N LEU A 407 12.46 -1.18 12.71
CA LEU A 407 13.02 0.18 12.71
C LEU A 407 12.06 1.12 12.01
N GLN A 408 11.95 2.36 12.47
CA GLN A 408 11.18 3.41 11.83
C GLN A 408 11.94 4.73 11.84
N GLU A 409 12.00 5.41 10.70
CA GLU A 409 12.45 6.79 10.63
C GLU A 409 11.32 7.77 10.90
N HIS A 410 11.64 8.95 11.39
CA HIS A 410 10.72 10.08 11.39
C HIS A 410 10.64 10.69 9.98
N VAL A 411 9.89 10.05 9.07
CA VAL A 411 9.84 10.40 7.64
C VAL A 411 9.31 11.81 7.34
N ALA A 412 8.62 12.46 8.30
CA ALA A 412 8.27 13.87 8.15
C ALA A 412 9.50 14.78 8.03
N ALA A 413 10.66 14.33 8.51
CA ALA A 413 11.97 14.99 8.33
C ALA A 413 12.70 14.55 7.04
N GLY A 414 12.12 13.66 6.24
CA GLY A 414 12.70 13.04 5.05
C GLY A 414 13.28 11.65 5.33
N GLN A 415 13.49 10.86 4.29
CA GLN A 415 14.16 9.56 4.36
C GLN A 415 15.69 9.77 4.37
N ARG A 416 16.36 9.37 5.43
CA ARG A 416 17.78 9.71 5.68
C ARG A 416 18.68 8.51 5.80
N ILE A 417 18.21 7.40 6.42
CA ILE A 417 19.02 6.21 6.70
C ILE A 417 19.23 5.43 5.40
N GLU A 418 20.48 5.16 5.08
CA GLU A 418 20.91 4.39 3.91
C GLU A 418 21.49 3.04 4.30
N GLU A 419 21.92 2.89 5.55
CA GLU A 419 22.35 1.64 6.14
C GLU A 419 22.14 1.69 7.66
N ALA A 420 21.57 0.63 8.21
CA ALA A 420 21.48 0.40 9.64
C ALA A 420 21.98 -1.01 10.00
N VAL A 421 22.73 -1.12 11.08
CA VAL A 421 23.28 -2.39 11.61
C VAL A 421 22.72 -2.62 13.00
N VAL A 422 22.06 -3.75 13.19
CA VAL A 422 21.52 -4.18 14.47
C VAL A 422 22.52 -5.14 15.10
N GLU A 423 22.96 -4.85 16.32
CA GLU A 423 23.98 -5.60 17.03
C GLU A 423 23.53 -5.91 18.45
N HIS A 424 23.96 -7.06 19.01
CA HIS A 424 23.83 -7.34 20.44
C HIS A 424 25.18 -7.44 21.11
N HIS A 425 25.22 -7.17 22.42
CA HIS A 425 26.43 -7.35 23.23
C HIS A 425 26.47 -8.73 23.84
N ASP A 426 27.46 -9.55 23.46
CA ASP A 426 27.61 -10.96 23.92
C ASP A 426 28.34 -11.12 25.26
N GLY A 427 28.62 -10.00 25.94
CA GLY A 427 29.45 -9.97 27.17
C GLY A 427 30.92 -9.62 26.91
N THR A 428 31.42 -9.83 25.69
CA THR A 428 32.81 -9.55 25.29
C THR A 428 32.88 -8.42 24.24
N GLY A 429 31.82 -8.22 23.45
CA GLY A 429 31.77 -7.21 22.41
C GLY A 429 30.44 -7.19 21.67
N TRP A 430 30.37 -6.34 20.65
CA TRP A 430 29.20 -6.23 19.78
C TRP A 430 29.25 -7.29 18.67
N ARG A 431 28.12 -7.96 18.42
CA ARG A 431 27.92 -8.93 17.35
C ARG A 431 26.75 -8.53 16.49
N GLU A 432 26.95 -8.51 15.18
CA GLU A 432 25.92 -8.20 14.21
C GLU A 432 24.82 -9.26 14.20
N LEU A 433 23.57 -8.82 14.25
CA LEU A 433 22.35 -9.64 14.10
C LEU A 433 21.74 -9.47 12.73
N ALA A 434 21.66 -8.23 12.27
CA ALA A 434 21.09 -7.90 10.97
C ALA A 434 21.71 -6.60 10.41
N ARG A 435 21.72 -6.52 9.09
CA ARG A 435 22.09 -5.33 8.34
C ARG A 435 20.99 -5.03 7.33
N VAL A 436 20.53 -3.80 7.29
CA VAL A 436 19.51 -3.32 6.37
C VAL A 436 19.99 -2.08 5.65
N GLY A 437 19.50 -1.87 4.45
CA GLY A 437 19.73 -0.63 3.68
C GLY A 437 18.78 0.48 4.12
N ALA A 438 17.89 0.92 3.23
CA ALA A 438 16.90 1.95 3.54
C ALA A 438 15.95 1.52 4.66
N VAL A 439 15.69 2.42 5.61
CA VAL A 439 14.71 2.20 6.67
C VAL A 439 13.36 2.81 6.29
N GLY A 440 13.28 4.11 6.08
CA GLY A 440 12.06 4.80 5.75
C GLY A 440 10.97 4.71 6.81
N TYR A 441 9.71 4.65 6.38
CA TYR A 441 8.57 4.62 7.28
C TYR A 441 8.63 3.41 8.25
N ARG A 442 8.93 2.20 7.72
CA ARG A 442 9.07 0.98 8.54
C ARG A 442 9.98 -0.04 7.86
N ARG A 443 10.93 -0.59 8.61
CA ARG A 443 11.80 -1.67 8.18
C ARG A 443 11.78 -2.81 9.18
N VAL A 444 11.46 -4.01 8.73
CA VAL A 444 11.57 -5.25 9.51
C VAL A 444 12.80 -6.01 9.04
N ALA A 445 13.58 -6.53 10.00
CA ALA A 445 14.64 -7.48 9.71
C ALA A 445 14.52 -8.69 10.63
N ARG A 446 14.62 -9.89 10.06
CA ARG A 446 14.60 -11.16 10.76
C ARG A 446 16.01 -11.73 10.87
N PHE A 447 16.27 -12.46 11.93
CA PHE A 447 17.53 -13.17 12.19
C PHE A 447 17.29 -14.42 13.04
N ALA A 448 18.28 -15.31 13.10
CA ALA A 448 18.19 -16.51 13.94
C ALA A 448 17.93 -16.14 15.40
N PRO A 449 17.07 -16.88 16.13
CA PRO A 449 16.77 -16.60 17.53
C PRO A 449 18.01 -16.54 18.41
N VAL A 450 18.20 -15.44 19.13
CA VAL A 450 19.34 -15.18 20.00
C VAL A 450 18.89 -14.59 21.33
N GLU A 451 19.54 -14.96 22.44
CA GLU A 451 19.34 -14.32 23.72
C GLU A 451 20.11 -13.00 23.79
N VAL A 452 19.39 -11.92 24.09
CA VAL A 452 19.96 -10.57 24.18
C VAL A 452 19.55 -9.89 25.47
N ARG A 453 20.43 -9.06 26.02
CA ARG A 453 20.13 -8.12 27.11
C ARG A 453 20.39 -6.68 26.69
N ARG A 454 21.30 -6.47 25.74
CA ARG A 454 21.69 -5.16 25.26
C ARG A 454 21.77 -5.21 23.73
N VAL A 455 21.01 -4.37 23.06
CA VAL A 455 20.93 -4.27 21.61
C VAL A 455 21.26 -2.85 21.18
N ARG A 456 22.02 -2.70 20.10
CA ARG A 456 22.37 -1.42 19.51
C ARG A 456 21.94 -1.39 18.05
N VAL A 457 21.34 -0.27 17.64
CA VAL A 457 21.13 0.09 16.24
C VAL A 457 22.16 1.16 15.90
N ARG A 458 23.16 0.81 15.11
CA ARG A 458 24.20 1.71 14.60
C ARG A 458 23.83 2.11 13.16
N ILE A 459 24.07 3.37 12.78
CA ILE A 459 23.71 3.92 11.47
C ILE A 459 25.00 4.40 10.78
N PRO A 460 25.70 3.52 10.04
CA PRO A 460 26.98 3.85 9.41
C PRO A 460 26.82 4.73 8.17
N ALA A 461 25.63 4.76 7.54
CA ALA A 461 25.38 5.60 6.37
C ALA A 461 24.02 6.29 6.45
N SER A 462 24.04 7.61 6.25
CA SER A 462 22.83 8.44 6.17
C SER A 462 23.08 9.70 5.34
N ARG A 463 22.00 10.26 4.79
CA ARG A 463 22.04 11.48 3.94
C ARG A 463 22.24 12.75 4.76
N LEU A 464 21.64 12.80 5.94
CA LEU A 464 21.80 13.83 6.98
C LEU A 464 21.81 13.12 8.34
N ALA A 465 21.95 13.90 9.43
CA ALA A 465 21.78 13.38 10.79
C ALA A 465 20.52 12.50 10.87
N PRO A 466 20.66 11.19 11.16
CA PRO A 466 19.55 10.25 11.09
C PRO A 466 18.51 10.52 12.16
N THR A 467 17.29 10.08 11.88
CA THR A 467 16.16 10.13 12.83
C THR A 467 15.58 8.73 13.00
N LEU A 468 15.13 8.40 14.21
CA LEU A 468 14.36 7.21 14.49
C LEU A 468 13.13 7.60 15.31
N SER A 469 11.94 7.16 14.88
CA SER A 469 10.68 7.26 15.63
C SER A 469 10.33 5.96 16.35
N GLY A 470 10.91 4.82 15.92
CA GLY A 470 10.62 3.54 16.54
C GLY A 470 11.73 2.51 16.38
N VAL A 471 11.98 1.77 17.47
CA VAL A 471 12.79 0.55 17.49
C VAL A 471 12.10 -0.45 18.42
N ALA A 472 11.72 -1.62 17.90
CA ALA A 472 11.24 -2.72 18.74
C ALA A 472 11.86 -4.05 18.31
N LEU A 473 11.97 -4.96 19.25
CA LEU A 473 12.48 -6.32 19.01
C LEU A 473 11.30 -7.29 18.98
N TYR A 474 11.36 -8.30 18.12
CA TYR A 474 10.38 -9.38 18.09
C TYR A 474 10.91 -10.58 18.88
N GLY A 475 10.12 -11.05 19.86
CA GLY A 475 10.43 -12.25 20.65
C GLY A 475 10.41 -13.52 19.79
N ALA A 476 11.21 -14.49 20.19
CA ALA A 476 11.35 -15.75 19.47
C ALA A 476 10.14 -16.69 19.58
N ASP A 477 9.17 -16.36 20.43
CA ASP A 477 7.88 -17.03 20.59
C ASP A 477 6.80 -16.50 19.62
N GLY A 478 7.06 -15.38 18.95
CA GLY A 478 6.17 -14.82 17.94
C GLY A 478 6.16 -15.64 16.64
N PRO A 479 5.07 -15.57 15.86
CA PRO A 479 5.00 -16.23 14.57
C PRO A 479 6.08 -15.72 13.59
N VAL A 480 6.53 -16.62 12.74
CA VAL A 480 7.47 -16.35 11.65
C VAL A 480 6.70 -16.56 10.34
N PRO A 481 6.86 -15.68 9.35
CA PRO A 481 6.29 -15.91 8.02
C PRO A 481 6.87 -17.17 7.37
N GLU A 482 6.17 -17.72 6.40
CA GLU A 482 6.76 -18.68 5.48
C GLU A 482 7.79 -17.98 4.59
N GLU A 483 8.95 -18.63 4.39
CA GLU A 483 9.90 -18.17 3.38
C GLU A 483 9.27 -18.35 1.99
N PRO A 484 9.47 -17.39 1.08
CA PRO A 484 8.90 -17.43 -0.27
C PRO A 484 9.42 -18.58 -1.13
#